data_475212719f5f616ee18a08033e0276bd
#
_entry.id   475212719f5f616ee18a08033e0276bd
#
_cell.length_a   1.000
_cell.length_b   1.000
_cell.length_c   1.000
_cell.angle_alpha   90.00
_cell.angle_beta   90.00
_cell.angle_gamma   90.00
#
_symmetry.space_group_name_H-M   'P 1'
#
loop_
_entity.id
_entity.type
_entity.pdbx_description
1 polymer ?
#
loop_
_entity_poly.entity_id
_entity_poly.type
_entity_poly.pdbx_seq_one_letter_code
_entity_poly.pdbx_strand_id
1 'polypeptide(L)'
;MYFNRFTWGGSVAIRGSVVRNSQLQERWRHAVASDTAIYGEVRASGLKAAFVPSLMIVNRESCSLKEFFEWMKRQLMVGRLQHGGWHMVFWHAAVTSFALTASAVILLAALAMGSWSIAAWVGIGFFVYAISTVLLLIAIEAGVRKTARDRGQPTNWISFATLCKFVIALPLTQILYSAAIPTIRSMRDVNWRGVKYRIEGPWNVRLVHYQPFQASKRQKEAKVSL
;
A
#
# COMPACT_ATOMS: atom_id res chain seq x y z
N MET A 1 10.02 6.54 2.32
CA MET A 1 9.48 7.77 1.70
C MET A 1 10.56 8.72 1.18
N TYR A 2 11.70 8.88 1.84
CA TYR A 2 12.77 9.78 1.37
C TYR A 2 13.33 9.40 -0.02
N PHE A 3 13.45 8.11 -0.32
CA PHE A 3 13.98 7.64 -1.60
C PHE A 3 12.93 7.57 -2.71
N ASN A 4 11.70 7.17 -2.43
CA ASN A 4 10.68 6.94 -3.43
C ASN A 4 9.59 8.02 -3.52
N ARG A 5 9.64 9.04 -2.70
CA ARG A 5 8.85 10.30 -2.70
C ARG A 5 7.47 10.20 -3.39
N PHE A 6 6.63 9.29 -2.91
CA PHE A 6 5.24 9.26 -3.32
C PHE A 6 4.49 10.44 -2.72
N THR A 7 3.76 11.16 -3.52
CA THR A 7 2.71 12.04 -3.04
C THR A 7 1.46 11.20 -2.80
N TRP A 8 0.74 11.47 -1.73
CA TRP A 8 -0.50 10.77 -1.39
C TRP A 8 -1.68 11.73 -1.43
N GLY A 9 -2.68 11.42 -2.28
CA GLY A 9 -3.81 12.30 -2.57
C GLY A 9 -4.77 12.54 -1.42
N GLY A 10 -4.69 11.74 -0.35
CA GLY A 10 -5.52 11.93 0.85
C GLY A 10 -5.18 13.20 1.63
N SER A 11 -3.94 13.70 1.50
CA SER A 11 -3.49 14.92 2.18
C SER A 11 -2.27 15.50 1.44
N VAL A 12 -2.53 16.37 0.48
CA VAL A 12 -1.48 17.02 -0.32
C VAL A 12 -1.82 18.49 -0.56
N ALA A 13 -0.83 19.35 -0.39
CA ALA A 13 -0.88 20.75 -0.80
C ALA A 13 0.11 20.98 -1.94
N ILE A 14 -0.31 21.67 -2.98
CA ILE A 14 0.48 21.95 -4.18
C ILE A 14 0.58 23.44 -4.37
N ARG A 15 1.79 23.92 -4.70
CA ARG A 15 2.00 25.31 -5.06
C ARG A 15 1.22 25.62 -6.35
N GLY A 16 0.39 26.66 -6.35
CA GLY A 16 -0.46 27.03 -7.49
C GLY A 16 0.29 27.24 -8.80
N SER A 17 1.55 27.68 -8.75
CA SER A 17 2.40 27.80 -9.94
C SER A 17 2.66 26.45 -10.63
N VAL A 18 2.82 25.37 -9.87
CA VAL A 18 2.99 24.03 -10.44
C VAL A 18 1.75 23.63 -11.23
N VAL A 19 0.55 23.89 -10.69
CA VAL A 19 -0.70 23.54 -11.36
C VAL A 19 -0.89 24.35 -12.65
N ARG A 20 -0.51 25.64 -12.63
CA ARG A 20 -0.73 26.53 -13.79
C ARG A 20 0.33 26.39 -14.89
N ASN A 21 1.58 26.15 -14.50
CA ASN A 21 2.73 26.24 -15.40
C ASN A 21 3.29 24.87 -15.84
N SER A 22 2.66 23.76 -15.41
CA SER A 22 3.06 22.41 -15.79
C SER A 22 1.97 21.71 -16.61
N GLN A 23 2.30 20.54 -17.12
CA GLN A 23 1.34 19.67 -17.81
C GLN A 23 0.44 18.88 -16.86
N LEU A 24 0.39 19.24 -15.56
CA LEU A 24 -0.29 18.48 -14.54
C LEU A 24 -1.79 18.29 -14.81
N GLN A 25 -2.47 19.35 -15.29
CA GLN A 25 -3.90 19.30 -15.61
C GLN A 25 -4.18 18.32 -16.75
N GLU A 26 -3.33 18.32 -17.78
CA GLU A 26 -3.48 17.38 -18.89
C GLU A 26 -3.18 15.95 -18.47
N ARG A 27 -2.14 15.72 -17.66
CA ARG A 27 -1.84 14.39 -17.09
C ARG A 27 -2.96 13.87 -16.22
N TRP A 28 -3.64 14.73 -15.46
CA TRP A 28 -4.78 14.32 -14.63
C TRP A 28 -5.95 13.77 -15.44
N ARG A 29 -6.19 14.28 -16.65
CA ARG A 29 -7.25 13.77 -17.55
C ARG A 29 -7.03 12.31 -17.96
N HIS A 30 -5.77 11.88 -17.96
CA HIS A 30 -5.34 10.56 -18.42
C HIS A 30 -4.78 9.67 -17.30
N ALA A 31 -4.91 10.07 -16.05
CA ALA A 31 -4.40 9.34 -14.89
C ALA A 31 -5.53 8.65 -14.12
N VAL A 32 -5.25 7.44 -13.58
CA VAL A 32 -6.15 6.78 -12.62
C VAL A 32 -6.09 7.48 -11.27
N ALA A 33 -4.90 7.90 -10.85
CA ALA A 33 -4.66 8.55 -9.57
C ALA A 33 -3.97 9.89 -9.77
N SER A 34 -4.58 10.94 -9.22
CA SER A 34 -4.09 12.31 -9.37
C SER A 34 -2.76 12.55 -8.66
N ASP A 35 -2.53 11.86 -7.55
CA ASP A 35 -1.38 12.05 -6.68
C ASP A 35 -0.06 11.57 -7.31
N THR A 36 -0.07 10.47 -8.04
CA THR A 36 1.14 9.96 -8.71
C THR A 36 1.63 10.90 -9.83
N ALA A 37 0.71 11.59 -10.52
CA ALA A 37 1.05 12.58 -11.53
C ALA A 37 1.76 13.81 -10.92
N ILE A 38 1.38 14.20 -9.70
CA ILE A 38 1.93 15.37 -9.00
C ILE A 38 3.43 15.26 -8.82
N TYR A 39 3.92 14.10 -8.39
CA TYR A 39 5.34 13.93 -8.09
C TYR A 39 6.22 14.16 -9.33
N GLY A 40 5.82 13.63 -10.48
CA GLY A 40 6.53 13.83 -11.75
C GLY A 40 6.66 15.31 -12.12
N GLU A 41 5.57 16.06 -12.01
CA GLU A 41 5.53 17.48 -12.36
C GLU A 41 6.28 18.37 -11.37
N VAL A 42 6.18 18.07 -10.06
CA VAL A 42 6.96 18.78 -9.03
C VAL A 42 8.45 18.64 -9.30
N ARG A 43 8.90 17.42 -9.65
CA ARG A 43 10.30 17.16 -9.99
C ARG A 43 10.72 17.84 -11.28
N ALA A 44 9.90 17.79 -12.32
CA ALA A 44 10.17 18.46 -13.60
C ALA A 44 10.28 19.99 -13.44
N SER A 45 9.55 20.56 -12.48
CA SER A 45 9.62 21.98 -12.12
C SER A 45 10.82 22.34 -11.21
N GLY A 46 11.77 21.42 -10.98
CA GLY A 46 12.92 21.64 -10.09
C GLY A 46 12.57 21.73 -8.59
N LEU A 47 11.33 21.42 -8.23
CA LEU A 47 10.83 21.50 -6.86
C LEU A 47 10.94 20.14 -6.15
N LYS A 48 10.78 20.14 -4.83
CA LYS A 48 10.83 18.95 -3.98
C LYS A 48 9.52 18.79 -3.23
N ALA A 49 9.04 17.54 -3.12
CA ALA A 49 7.95 17.20 -2.22
C ALA A 49 8.50 17.12 -0.79
N ALA A 50 7.86 17.83 0.14
CA ALA A 50 8.16 17.77 1.57
C ALA A 50 7.13 16.87 2.27
N PHE A 51 7.58 16.03 3.18
CA PHE A 51 6.71 15.28 4.08
C PHE A 51 6.40 16.13 5.31
N VAL A 52 5.11 16.35 5.57
CA VAL A 52 4.63 17.11 6.72
C VAL A 52 3.85 16.17 7.64
N PRO A 53 4.44 15.69 8.75
CA PRO A 53 3.82 14.70 9.64
C PRO A 53 2.45 15.14 10.19
N SER A 54 2.27 16.43 10.44
CA SER A 54 1.01 16.98 10.92
C SER A 54 -0.16 16.87 9.95
N LEU A 55 0.08 16.50 8.69
CA LEU A 55 -0.98 16.26 7.69
C LEU A 55 -1.40 14.79 7.60
N MET A 56 -0.88 13.90 8.45
CA MET A 56 -1.33 12.50 8.47
C MET A 56 -2.82 12.40 8.81
N ILE A 57 -3.51 11.55 8.08
CA ILE A 57 -4.93 11.24 8.32
C ILE A 57 -5.01 9.87 8.99
N VAL A 58 -5.80 9.76 10.05
CA VAL A 58 -6.09 8.48 10.70
C VAL A 58 -7.21 7.80 9.93
N ASN A 59 -6.89 6.67 9.28
CA ASN A 59 -7.89 5.83 8.64
C ASN A 59 -8.56 4.94 9.70
N ARG A 60 -9.88 5.04 9.82
CA ARG A 60 -10.70 4.24 10.72
C ARG A 60 -11.60 3.24 9.98
N GLU A 61 -11.43 3.11 8.67
CA GLU A 61 -12.19 2.14 7.87
C GLU A 61 -11.71 0.71 8.19
N SER A 62 -12.65 -0.20 8.39
CA SER A 62 -12.39 -1.63 8.39
C SER A 62 -12.66 -2.20 7.01
N CYS A 63 -11.88 -3.17 6.58
CA CYS A 63 -12.08 -3.87 5.32
C CYS A 63 -11.93 -5.38 5.48
N SER A 64 -12.63 -6.13 4.64
CA SER A 64 -12.42 -7.58 4.51
C SER A 64 -11.11 -7.87 3.76
N LEU A 65 -10.60 -9.10 3.86
CA LEU A 65 -9.41 -9.52 3.10
C LEU A 65 -9.58 -9.35 1.60
N LYS A 66 -10.78 -9.59 1.07
CA LYS A 66 -11.08 -9.38 -0.35
C LYS A 66 -10.96 -7.91 -0.74
N GLU A 67 -11.55 -7.02 0.05
CA GLU A 67 -11.48 -5.57 -0.19
C GLU A 67 -10.04 -5.06 -0.07
N PHE A 68 -9.28 -5.56 0.90
CA PHE A 68 -7.87 -5.26 1.05
C PHE A 68 -7.05 -5.72 -0.15
N PHE A 69 -7.30 -6.94 -0.67
CA PHE A 69 -6.62 -7.46 -1.86
C PHE A 69 -6.93 -6.62 -3.10
N GLU A 70 -8.19 -6.25 -3.33
CA GLU A 70 -8.59 -5.39 -4.44
C GLU A 70 -7.97 -3.98 -4.31
N TRP A 71 -7.92 -3.45 -3.09
CA TRP A 71 -7.25 -2.18 -2.80
C TRP A 71 -5.77 -2.27 -3.12
N MET A 72 -5.09 -3.32 -2.68
CA MET A 72 -3.66 -3.57 -2.92
C MET A 72 -3.35 -3.66 -4.42
N LYS A 73 -4.13 -4.44 -5.17
CA LYS A 73 -3.99 -4.53 -6.63
C LYS A 73 -4.07 -3.17 -7.30
N ARG A 74 -5.02 -2.34 -6.88
CA ARG A 74 -5.17 -0.98 -7.41
C ARG A 74 -3.96 -0.12 -7.11
N GLN A 75 -3.43 -0.14 -5.86
CA GLN A 75 -2.25 0.64 -5.49
C GLN A 75 -1.02 0.21 -6.31
N LEU A 76 -0.79 -1.08 -6.41
CA LEU A 76 0.32 -1.63 -7.19
C LEU A 76 0.21 -1.32 -8.68
N MET A 77 -1.01 -1.37 -9.22
CA MET A 77 -1.26 -1.01 -10.61
C MET A 77 -0.98 0.46 -10.90
N VAL A 78 -1.44 1.38 -10.04
CA VAL A 78 -1.12 2.81 -10.16
C VAL A 78 0.39 3.03 -10.10
N GLY A 79 1.09 2.37 -9.18
CA GLY A 79 2.56 2.39 -9.10
C GLY A 79 3.19 1.90 -10.40
N ARG A 80 2.71 0.81 -10.98
CA ARG A 80 3.21 0.26 -12.25
C ARG A 80 3.06 1.23 -13.41
N LEU A 81 1.92 1.94 -13.47
CA LEU A 81 1.60 2.81 -14.60
C LEU A 81 2.36 4.14 -14.56
N GLN A 82 2.58 4.69 -13.39
CA GLN A 82 2.93 6.10 -13.26
C GLN A 82 4.18 6.37 -12.41
N HIS A 83 4.73 5.36 -11.73
CA HIS A 83 5.89 5.58 -10.87
C HIS A 83 7.17 4.98 -11.46
N GLY A 84 8.20 5.82 -11.63
CA GLY A 84 9.49 5.38 -12.19
C GLY A 84 10.24 4.35 -11.35
N GLY A 85 9.93 4.23 -10.05
CA GLY A 85 10.48 3.22 -9.14
C GLY A 85 9.76 1.87 -9.15
N TRP A 86 8.84 1.61 -10.10
CA TRP A 86 8.07 0.37 -10.16
C TRP A 86 8.94 -0.88 -10.17
N HIS A 87 10.06 -0.87 -10.90
CA HIS A 87 10.98 -2.01 -10.95
C HIS A 87 11.53 -2.39 -9.57
N MET A 88 11.79 -1.42 -8.70
CA MET A 88 12.22 -1.69 -7.31
C MET A 88 11.11 -2.38 -6.52
N VAL A 89 9.87 -1.93 -6.67
CA VAL A 89 8.69 -2.55 -6.01
C VAL A 89 8.51 -3.98 -6.50
N PHE A 90 8.59 -4.21 -7.81
CA PHE A 90 8.49 -5.53 -8.41
C PHE A 90 9.59 -6.48 -7.90
N TRP A 91 10.85 -6.06 -7.96
CA TRP A 91 11.98 -6.88 -7.51
C TRP A 91 11.94 -7.14 -6.00
N HIS A 92 11.56 -6.13 -5.20
CA HIS A 92 11.34 -6.35 -3.77
C HIS A 92 10.29 -7.45 -3.53
N ALA A 93 9.15 -7.38 -4.21
CA ALA A 93 8.12 -8.40 -4.08
C ALA A 93 8.61 -9.78 -4.54
N ALA A 94 9.29 -9.86 -5.68
CA ALA A 94 9.80 -11.12 -6.21
C ALA A 94 10.82 -11.77 -5.27
N VAL A 95 11.80 -11.00 -4.79
CA VAL A 95 12.85 -11.49 -3.89
C VAL A 95 12.30 -11.90 -2.55
N THR A 96 11.44 -11.08 -1.92
CA THR A 96 10.85 -11.42 -0.62
C THR A 96 9.93 -12.62 -0.71
N SER A 97 9.12 -12.75 -1.77
CA SER A 97 8.24 -13.90 -1.99
C SER A 97 9.04 -15.17 -2.22
N PHE A 98 10.06 -15.10 -3.07
CA PHE A 98 10.96 -16.23 -3.32
C PHE A 98 11.67 -16.66 -2.05
N ALA A 99 12.28 -15.72 -1.31
CA ALA A 99 13.02 -16.02 -0.10
C ALA A 99 12.12 -16.70 0.96
N LEU A 100 10.93 -16.16 1.20
CA LEU A 100 9.99 -16.74 2.17
C LEU A 100 9.50 -18.12 1.74
N THR A 101 9.16 -18.30 0.46
CA THR A 101 8.70 -19.59 -0.07
C THR A 101 9.80 -20.63 -0.03
N ALA A 102 11.01 -20.28 -0.49
CA ALA A 102 12.17 -21.15 -0.45
C ALA A 102 12.52 -21.56 0.98
N SER A 103 12.54 -20.62 1.92
CA SER A 103 12.79 -20.90 3.33
C SER A 103 11.73 -21.81 3.93
N ALA A 104 10.45 -21.63 3.60
CA ALA A 104 9.39 -22.51 4.06
C ALA A 104 9.54 -23.94 3.51
N VAL A 105 9.86 -24.08 2.22
CA VAL A 105 10.11 -25.39 1.59
C VAL A 105 11.31 -26.07 2.24
N ILE A 106 12.44 -25.35 2.44
CA ILE A 106 13.64 -25.89 3.10
C ILE A 106 13.31 -26.33 4.53
N LEU A 107 12.53 -25.55 5.29
CA LEU A 107 12.12 -25.91 6.64
C LEU A 107 11.32 -27.21 6.65
N LEU A 108 10.30 -27.31 5.79
CA LEU A 108 9.45 -28.51 5.71
C LEU A 108 10.25 -29.73 5.27
N ALA A 109 11.14 -29.60 4.29
CA ALA A 109 12.02 -30.67 3.84
C ALA A 109 12.99 -31.12 4.96
N ALA A 110 13.61 -30.16 5.65
CA ALA A 110 14.53 -30.46 6.76
C ALA A 110 13.81 -31.20 7.91
N LEU A 111 12.59 -30.80 8.26
CA LEU A 111 11.77 -31.50 9.26
C LEU A 111 11.41 -32.91 8.81
N ALA A 112 11.01 -33.10 7.56
CA ALA A 112 10.66 -34.41 7.01
C ALA A 112 11.86 -35.39 6.95
N MET A 113 13.06 -34.83 6.71
CA MET A 113 14.31 -35.61 6.65
C MET A 113 15.02 -35.75 7.99
N GLY A 114 14.48 -35.25 9.08
CA GLY A 114 15.11 -35.27 10.41
C GLY A 114 16.37 -34.41 10.53
N SER A 115 16.57 -33.46 9.62
CA SER A 115 17.75 -32.56 9.60
C SER A 115 17.55 -31.38 10.55
N TRP A 116 17.57 -31.65 11.85
CA TRP A 116 17.23 -30.68 12.90
C TRP A 116 18.11 -29.42 12.89
N SER A 117 19.37 -29.54 12.51
CA SER A 117 20.30 -28.42 12.42
C SER A 117 19.81 -27.42 11.36
N ILE A 118 19.45 -27.89 10.16
CA ILE A 118 18.94 -27.04 9.08
C ILE A 118 17.60 -26.41 9.50
N ALA A 119 16.70 -27.22 10.06
CA ALA A 119 15.41 -26.73 10.54
C ALA A 119 15.57 -25.64 11.61
N ALA A 120 16.51 -25.79 12.53
CA ALA A 120 16.82 -24.80 13.56
C ALA A 120 17.32 -23.47 12.95
N TRP A 121 18.28 -23.52 12.02
CA TRP A 121 18.80 -22.31 11.37
C TRP A 121 17.73 -21.56 10.58
N VAL A 122 16.91 -22.27 9.81
CA VAL A 122 15.81 -21.63 9.07
C VAL A 122 14.76 -21.06 10.03
N GLY A 123 14.43 -21.79 11.10
CA GLY A 123 13.54 -21.33 12.15
C GLY A 123 14.04 -20.05 12.85
N ILE A 124 15.33 -19.99 13.17
CA ILE A 124 15.99 -18.79 13.70
C ILE A 124 15.85 -17.63 12.71
N GLY A 125 16.07 -17.88 11.41
CA GLY A 125 15.90 -16.87 10.35
C GLY A 125 14.49 -16.31 10.32
N PHE A 126 13.45 -17.15 10.37
CA PHE A 126 12.06 -16.70 10.45
C PHE A 126 11.78 -15.90 11.72
N PHE A 127 12.31 -16.33 12.86
CA PHE A 127 12.14 -15.66 14.13
C PHE A 127 12.78 -14.26 14.13
N VAL A 128 14.03 -14.16 13.65
CA VAL A 128 14.73 -12.86 13.50
C VAL A 128 13.98 -11.93 12.56
N TYR A 129 13.49 -12.45 11.42
CA TYR A 129 12.68 -11.68 10.47
C TYR A 129 11.39 -11.16 11.13
N ALA A 130 10.66 -12.03 11.83
CA ALA A 130 9.42 -11.65 12.49
C ALA A 130 9.64 -10.59 13.57
N ILE A 131 10.63 -10.79 14.46
CA ILE A 131 10.98 -9.81 15.50
C ILE A 131 11.39 -8.48 14.89
N SER A 132 12.29 -8.49 13.89
CA SER A 132 12.76 -7.25 13.25
C SER A 132 11.60 -6.48 12.64
N THR A 133 10.66 -7.18 11.99
CA THR A 133 9.48 -6.56 11.39
C THR A 133 8.53 -5.99 12.45
N VAL A 134 8.30 -6.72 13.54
CA VAL A 134 7.45 -6.25 14.65
C VAL A 134 8.09 -5.02 15.32
N LEU A 135 9.40 -5.04 15.58
CA LEU A 135 10.10 -3.89 16.16
C LEU A 135 10.02 -2.65 15.24
N LEU A 136 10.18 -2.83 13.93
CA LEU A 136 10.01 -1.75 12.96
C LEU A 136 8.58 -1.19 12.97
N LEU A 137 7.56 -2.06 13.02
CA LEU A 137 6.16 -1.64 13.11
C LEU A 137 5.88 -0.86 14.40
N ILE A 138 6.42 -1.32 15.54
CA ILE A 138 6.29 -0.62 16.84
C ILE A 138 6.95 0.76 16.75
N ALA A 139 8.14 0.87 16.15
CA ALA A 139 8.83 2.14 15.97
C ALA A 139 8.04 3.12 15.09
N ILE A 140 7.48 2.64 13.97
CA ILE A 140 6.61 3.44 13.10
C ILE A 140 5.36 3.89 13.87
N GLU A 141 4.71 2.97 14.57
CA GLU A 141 3.51 3.26 15.36
C GLU A 141 3.79 4.28 16.47
N ALA A 142 4.92 4.20 17.13
CA ALA A 142 5.34 5.18 18.14
C ALA A 142 5.44 6.60 17.53
N GLY A 143 6.04 6.72 16.34
CA GLY A 143 6.11 7.98 15.60
C GLY A 143 4.73 8.52 15.20
N VAL A 144 3.85 7.65 14.69
CA VAL A 144 2.48 8.00 14.33
C VAL A 144 1.69 8.48 15.55
N ARG A 145 1.80 7.77 16.68
CA ARG A 145 1.12 8.15 17.94
C ARG A 145 1.62 9.45 18.51
N LYS A 146 2.93 9.71 18.44
CA LYS A 146 3.49 11.00 18.84
C LYS A 146 2.83 12.11 18.04
N THR A 147 2.82 12.01 16.71
CA THR A 147 2.19 13.00 15.83
C THR A 147 0.69 13.16 16.07
N ALA A 148 -0.02 12.07 16.34
CA ALA A 148 -1.46 12.11 16.66
C ALA A 148 -1.73 12.83 17.99
N ARG A 149 -0.92 12.57 19.02
CA ARG A 149 -0.99 13.25 20.32
C ARG A 149 -0.70 14.74 20.22
N ASP A 150 0.34 15.12 19.46
CA ASP A 150 0.69 16.52 19.22
C ASP A 150 -0.46 17.30 18.55
N ARG A 151 -1.41 16.58 17.93
CA ARG A 151 -2.63 17.12 17.32
C ARG A 151 -3.87 17.00 18.21
N GLY A 152 -3.74 16.63 19.49
CA GLY A 152 -4.85 16.42 20.40
C GLY A 152 -5.74 15.21 20.06
N GLN A 153 -5.28 14.29 19.23
CA GLN A 153 -6.04 13.08 18.89
C GLN A 153 -5.89 12.02 19.99
N PRO A 154 -6.98 11.35 20.41
CA PRO A 154 -6.89 10.27 21.38
C PRO A 154 -6.07 9.11 20.80
N THR A 155 -5.12 8.63 21.56
CA THR A 155 -4.28 7.47 21.21
C THR A 155 -4.35 6.43 22.30
N ASN A 156 -4.74 5.21 21.95
CA ASN A 156 -4.75 4.07 22.87
C ASN A 156 -3.42 3.28 22.77
N TRP A 157 -3.00 2.66 23.85
CA TRP A 157 -1.84 1.76 23.83
C TRP A 157 -2.10 0.55 22.93
N ILE A 158 -1.03 0.01 22.31
CA ILE A 158 -1.12 -1.25 21.57
C ILE A 158 -1.44 -2.34 22.60
N SER A 159 -2.59 -2.98 22.46
CA SER A 159 -2.91 -4.15 23.29
C SER A 159 -2.12 -5.38 22.83
N PHE A 160 -1.92 -6.33 23.72
CA PHE A 160 -1.31 -7.62 23.38
C PHE A 160 -2.07 -8.34 22.25
N ALA A 161 -3.39 -8.27 22.27
CA ALA A 161 -4.23 -8.79 21.18
C ALA A 161 -3.94 -8.14 19.83
N THR A 162 -3.65 -6.83 19.80
CA THR A 162 -3.26 -6.12 18.59
C THR A 162 -1.89 -6.58 18.10
N LEU A 163 -0.94 -6.81 19.00
CA LEU A 163 0.37 -7.35 18.66
C LEU A 163 0.26 -8.76 18.05
N CYS A 164 -0.55 -9.65 18.62
CA CYS A 164 -0.81 -10.96 18.04
C CYS A 164 -1.42 -10.88 16.64
N LYS A 165 -2.35 -9.95 16.44
CA LYS A 165 -2.92 -9.69 15.10
C LYS A 165 -1.85 -9.24 14.10
N PHE A 166 -0.89 -8.43 14.49
CA PHE A 166 0.22 -8.03 13.61
C PHE A 166 1.07 -9.22 13.20
N VAL A 167 1.41 -10.11 14.13
CA VAL A 167 2.20 -11.31 13.81
C VAL A 167 1.51 -12.20 12.77
N ILE A 168 0.19 -12.33 12.84
CA ILE A 168 -0.60 -13.09 11.86
C ILE A 168 -0.76 -12.30 10.54
N ALA A 169 -0.95 -10.99 10.62
CA ALA A 169 -1.16 -10.15 9.45
C ALA A 169 0.09 -10.03 8.55
N LEU A 170 1.29 -10.13 9.13
CA LEU A 170 2.54 -10.03 8.37
C LEU A 170 2.67 -11.07 7.26
N PRO A 171 2.63 -12.40 7.55
CA PRO A 171 2.73 -13.41 6.50
C PRO A 171 1.53 -13.33 5.54
N LEU A 172 0.33 -13.06 6.06
CA LEU A 172 -0.87 -12.91 5.23
C LEU A 172 -0.73 -11.74 4.24
N THR A 173 -0.25 -10.59 4.69
CA THR A 173 0.01 -9.43 3.82
C THR A 173 1.04 -9.75 2.76
N GLN A 174 2.10 -10.49 3.09
CA GLN A 174 3.12 -10.90 2.14
C GLN A 174 2.58 -11.86 1.09
N ILE A 175 1.74 -12.81 1.47
CA ILE A 175 1.07 -13.73 0.54
C ILE A 175 0.16 -12.95 -0.42
N LEU A 176 -0.66 -12.03 0.10
CA LEU A 176 -1.55 -11.20 -0.72
C LEU A 176 -0.78 -10.29 -1.66
N TYR A 177 0.32 -9.70 -1.19
CA TYR A 177 1.19 -8.86 -2.01
C TYR A 177 1.81 -9.65 -3.17
N SER A 178 2.34 -10.85 -2.87
CA SER A 178 2.91 -11.75 -3.87
C SER A 178 1.88 -12.20 -4.91
N ALA A 179 0.67 -12.51 -4.47
CA ALA A 179 -0.44 -12.89 -5.35
C ALA A 179 -0.95 -11.71 -6.19
N ALA A 180 -0.87 -10.48 -5.69
CA ALA A 180 -1.34 -9.31 -6.42
C ALA A 180 -0.44 -8.95 -7.63
N ILE A 181 0.88 -9.11 -7.49
CA ILE A 181 1.86 -8.72 -8.54
C ILE A 181 1.57 -9.32 -9.92
N PRO A 182 1.37 -10.64 -10.09
CA PRO A 182 1.05 -11.20 -11.40
C PRO A 182 -0.30 -10.73 -11.94
N THR A 183 -1.30 -10.53 -11.06
CA THR A 183 -2.65 -10.16 -11.49
C THR A 183 -2.72 -8.75 -12.08
N ILE A 184 -1.89 -7.82 -11.61
CA ILE A 184 -1.92 -6.44 -12.12
C ILE A 184 -1.33 -6.30 -13.52
N ARG A 185 -0.58 -7.29 -14.01
CA ARG A 185 0.02 -7.26 -15.36
C ARG A 185 -1.05 -7.30 -16.45
N SER A 186 -2.09 -8.09 -16.25
CA SER A 186 -3.22 -8.27 -17.18
C SER A 186 -4.42 -7.38 -16.86
N MET A 187 -4.35 -6.59 -15.79
CA MET A 187 -5.45 -5.75 -15.34
C MET A 187 -5.66 -4.57 -16.29
N ARG A 188 -6.80 -4.54 -16.97
CA ARG A 188 -7.20 -3.47 -17.90
C ARG A 188 -8.34 -2.61 -17.39
N ASP A 189 -9.13 -3.12 -16.47
CA ASP A 189 -10.28 -2.41 -15.90
C ASP A 189 -10.09 -2.21 -14.40
N VAL A 190 -10.39 -1.02 -13.92
CA VAL A 190 -10.36 -0.66 -12.50
C VAL A 190 -11.69 -0.07 -12.11
N ASN A 191 -12.27 -0.60 -11.03
CA ASN A 191 -13.43 0.00 -10.38
C ASN A 191 -12.99 0.64 -9.07
N TRP A 192 -13.21 1.93 -8.94
CA TRP A 192 -12.92 2.69 -7.73
C TRP A 192 -14.17 3.43 -7.25
N ARG A 193 -14.80 2.89 -6.19
CA ARG A 193 -15.99 3.51 -5.56
C ARG A 193 -17.10 3.87 -6.57
N GLY A 194 -17.39 2.95 -7.50
CA GLY A 194 -18.42 3.14 -8.52
C GLY A 194 -17.96 3.85 -9.79
N VAL A 195 -16.71 4.29 -9.84
CA VAL A 195 -16.10 4.86 -11.05
C VAL A 195 -15.27 3.78 -11.73
N LYS A 196 -15.62 3.43 -12.97
CA LYS A 196 -14.92 2.41 -13.74
C LYS A 196 -14.03 3.05 -14.80
N TYR A 197 -12.76 2.68 -14.77
CA TYR A 197 -11.74 3.13 -15.71
C TYR A 197 -11.26 1.96 -16.56
N ARG A 198 -10.96 2.24 -17.83
CA ARG A 198 -10.22 1.34 -18.72
C ARG A 198 -8.80 1.86 -18.89
N ILE A 199 -7.83 0.96 -18.73
CA ILE A 199 -6.40 1.23 -18.81
C ILE A 199 -5.89 0.69 -20.12
N GLU A 200 -5.45 1.58 -21.00
CA GLU A 200 -4.83 1.25 -22.29
C GLU A 200 -3.31 1.49 -22.27
N GLY A 201 -2.83 2.25 -21.28
CA GLY A 201 -1.41 2.56 -21.09
C GLY A 201 -1.15 3.47 -19.89
N PRO A 202 0.12 3.82 -19.62
CA PRO A 202 0.50 4.63 -18.46
C PRO A 202 -0.24 5.97 -18.36
N TRP A 203 -0.42 6.65 -19.48
CA TRP A 203 -1.13 7.94 -19.57
C TRP A 203 -2.28 7.85 -20.57
N ASN A 204 -2.85 6.67 -20.73
CA ASN A 204 -4.01 6.44 -21.58
C ASN A 204 -5.06 5.67 -20.77
N VAL A 205 -5.78 6.41 -19.96
CA VAL A 205 -6.84 5.89 -19.09
C VAL A 205 -8.13 6.56 -19.47
N ARG A 206 -9.17 5.75 -19.73
CA ARG A 206 -10.49 6.24 -20.12
C ARG A 206 -11.50 5.97 -19.03
N LEU A 207 -12.33 6.96 -18.74
CA LEU A 207 -13.52 6.80 -17.91
C LEU A 207 -14.57 6.01 -18.70
N VAL A 208 -14.96 4.85 -18.19
CA VAL A 208 -15.95 3.98 -18.83
C VAL A 208 -17.34 4.17 -18.21
N HIS A 209 -17.36 4.31 -16.87
CA HIS A 209 -18.64 4.40 -16.15
C HIS A 209 -18.45 5.27 -14.90
N TYR A 210 -19.40 6.16 -14.66
CA TYR A 210 -19.35 7.09 -13.55
C TYR A 210 -20.64 6.98 -12.73
N GLN A 211 -20.58 6.24 -11.64
CA GLN A 211 -21.62 6.18 -10.61
C GLN A 211 -20.98 6.29 -9.22
N PRO A 212 -20.37 7.45 -8.89
CA PRO A 212 -19.78 7.64 -7.58
C PRO A 212 -20.86 7.57 -6.51
N PHE A 213 -20.51 7.11 -5.33
CA PHE A 213 -21.38 7.12 -4.14
C PHE A 213 -22.60 6.19 -4.17
N GLN A 214 -22.70 5.21 -5.05
CA GLN A 214 -23.58 4.09 -4.78
C GLN A 214 -23.09 3.43 -3.48
N ALA A 215 -23.76 3.79 -2.37
CA ALA A 215 -23.51 3.17 -1.07
C ALA A 215 -23.65 1.66 -1.24
N SER A 216 -22.64 0.90 -0.86
CA SER A 216 -22.76 -0.56 -0.81
C SER A 216 -24.00 -0.88 0.05
N LYS A 217 -24.72 -1.94 -0.25
CA LYS A 217 -25.88 -2.37 0.58
C LYS A 217 -25.57 -2.36 2.08
N ARG A 218 -24.34 -2.70 2.47
CA ARG A 218 -23.86 -2.66 3.87
C ARG A 218 -23.87 -1.26 4.52
N GLN A 219 -23.59 -0.19 3.77
CA GLN A 219 -23.67 1.17 4.32
C GLN A 219 -25.11 1.65 4.49
N LYS A 220 -26.05 1.12 3.70
CA LYS A 220 -27.48 1.38 3.90
C LYS A 220 -28.02 0.68 5.15
N GLU A 221 -27.59 -0.56 5.39
CA GLU A 221 -28.00 -1.33 6.57
C GLU A 221 -27.43 -0.74 7.89
N ALA A 222 -26.20 -0.25 7.87
CA ALA A 222 -25.59 0.42 9.03
C ALA A 222 -26.21 1.79 9.37
N LYS A 223 -26.83 2.47 8.40
CA LYS A 223 -27.56 3.74 8.63
C LYS A 223 -28.99 3.54 9.10
N VAL A 224 -29.55 2.35 8.97
CA VAL A 224 -30.91 2.01 9.41
C VAL A 224 -30.90 1.44 10.84
N SER A 225 -29.71 1.12 11.40
CA SER A 225 -29.57 0.57 12.76
C SER A 225 -29.10 1.62 13.80
N LEU A 226 -29.24 2.90 13.52
CA LEU A 226 -29.14 4.02 14.46
C LEU A 226 -30.50 4.71 14.57
#